data_a713c4a83c0023ecbb6c3aed118a3899
#
_entry.id   a713c4a83c0023ecbb6c3aed118a3899
#
_cell.length_a   1.000
_cell.length_b   1.000
_cell.length_c   1.000
_cell.angle_alpha   90.00
_cell.angle_beta   90.00
_cell.angle_gamma   90.00
#
_symmetry.space_group_name_H-M   'P 1'
#
loop_
_entity.id
_entity.type
_entity.pdbx_description
1 polymer ?
#
loop_
_entity_poly.entity_id
_entity_poly.type
_entity_poly.pdbx_seq_one_letter_code
_entity_poly.pdbx_strand_id
1 'polypeptide(L)'
;MEKILIIGCSGSGKSTLAVALGERLGLPVVHLDQLWWKEGWRNVTREEFDSRLAMAMNMDGWIIDGNYSRTMEMRLAKCDTVIYLDFGRWACLRGMCQRVFGNYGKARPDMAQGCPERFDPSFVKWIWDYNKNNRVRNYMYLAQAKHAKAIVLKNRKEVKAFLRNLGDTLPD
;
A
#
# COMPACT_ATOMS: atom_id res chain seq x y z
N MET A 1 10.66 -7.26 -11.87
CA MET A 1 9.66 -6.66 -10.96
C MET A 1 8.38 -7.47 -11.07
N GLU A 2 8.28 -8.53 -10.33
CA GLU A 2 7.13 -9.47 -10.37
C GLU A 2 6.42 -9.55 -9.01
N LYS A 3 7.16 -9.38 -7.91
CA LYS A 3 6.62 -9.44 -6.55
C LYS A 3 6.87 -8.13 -5.81
N ILE A 4 5.90 -7.22 -5.92
CA ILE A 4 6.05 -5.82 -5.51
C ILE A 4 5.31 -5.58 -4.19
N LEU A 5 6.01 -5.05 -3.20
CA LEU A 5 5.44 -4.59 -1.95
C LEU A 5 5.41 -3.05 -1.91
N ILE A 6 4.23 -2.46 -1.63
CA ILE A 6 4.08 -1.01 -1.53
C ILE A 6 3.72 -0.63 -0.10
N ILE A 7 4.55 0.18 0.53
CA ILE A 7 4.36 0.68 1.89
C ILE A 7 4.37 2.20 1.96
N GLY A 8 3.86 2.77 3.05
CA GLY A 8 3.82 4.22 3.26
C GLY A 8 2.58 4.68 4.03
N CYS A 9 2.51 5.96 4.35
CA CYS A 9 1.40 6.54 5.10
C CYS A 9 0.07 6.43 4.35
N SER A 10 -1.06 6.41 5.07
CA SER A 10 -2.38 6.55 4.44
C SER A 10 -2.50 7.94 3.78
N GLY A 11 -3.20 8.00 2.63
CA GLY A 11 -3.28 9.22 1.83
C GLY A 11 -2.05 9.53 0.96
N SER A 12 -0.97 8.72 1.03
CA SER A 12 0.19 8.87 0.13
C SER A 12 -0.10 8.40 -1.31
N GLY A 13 -1.15 7.60 -1.53
CA GLY A 13 -1.53 7.08 -2.84
C GLY A 13 -1.00 5.68 -3.14
N LYS A 14 -0.72 4.86 -2.14
CA LYS A 14 -0.28 3.45 -2.30
C LYS A 14 -1.20 2.65 -3.20
N SER A 15 -2.50 2.64 -2.91
CA SER A 15 -3.47 1.85 -3.67
C SER A 15 -3.60 2.36 -5.11
N THR A 16 -3.53 3.68 -5.32
CA THR A 16 -3.51 4.26 -6.67
C THR A 16 -2.26 3.84 -7.45
N LEU A 17 -1.09 3.81 -6.79
CA LEU A 17 0.15 3.34 -7.41
C LEU A 17 0.07 1.83 -7.69
N ALA A 18 -0.49 1.05 -6.76
CA ALA A 18 -0.65 -0.40 -6.92
C ALA A 18 -1.49 -0.74 -8.16
N VAL A 19 -2.65 -0.08 -8.33
CA VAL A 19 -3.52 -0.26 -9.50
C VAL A 19 -2.79 0.13 -10.78
N ALA A 20 -2.15 1.31 -10.81
CA ALA A 20 -1.44 1.78 -12.00
C ALA A 20 -0.25 0.87 -12.39
N LEU A 21 0.40 0.23 -11.43
CA LEU A 21 1.44 -0.77 -11.69
C LEU A 21 0.84 -2.10 -12.17
N GLY A 22 -0.27 -2.53 -11.55
CA GLY A 22 -0.98 -3.74 -11.96
C GLY A 22 -1.40 -3.71 -13.41
N GLU A 23 -1.99 -2.59 -13.85
CA GLU A 23 -2.38 -2.36 -15.23
C GLU A 23 -1.18 -2.39 -16.21
N ARG A 24 -0.04 -1.80 -15.81
CA ARG A 24 1.14 -1.75 -16.68
C ARG A 24 1.92 -3.05 -16.76
N LEU A 25 2.00 -3.78 -15.66
CA LEU A 25 2.81 -4.99 -15.54
C LEU A 25 2.01 -6.28 -15.76
N GLY A 26 0.68 -6.18 -15.90
CA GLY A 26 -0.20 -7.35 -15.98
C GLY A 26 -0.21 -8.18 -14.68
N LEU A 27 0.04 -7.55 -13.52
CA LEU A 27 0.13 -8.22 -12.23
C LEU A 27 -1.15 -8.04 -11.40
N PRO A 28 -1.59 -9.08 -10.69
CA PRO A 28 -2.70 -8.97 -9.76
C PRO A 28 -2.35 -8.04 -8.59
N VAL A 29 -3.30 -7.19 -8.21
CA VAL A 29 -3.17 -6.25 -7.09
C VAL A 29 -3.95 -6.79 -5.89
N VAL A 30 -3.28 -6.82 -4.74
CA VAL A 30 -3.84 -7.28 -3.46
C VAL A 30 -3.76 -6.15 -2.45
N HIS A 31 -4.92 -5.60 -2.11
CA HIS A 31 -5.04 -4.59 -1.07
C HIS A 31 -5.21 -5.27 0.30
N LEU A 32 -4.26 -5.09 1.23
CA LEU A 32 -4.35 -5.72 2.55
C LEU A 32 -5.58 -5.28 3.33
N ASP A 33 -6.08 -4.08 3.08
CA ASP A 33 -7.32 -3.60 3.71
C ASP A 33 -8.54 -4.44 3.27
N GLN A 34 -8.58 -4.95 2.03
CA GLN A 34 -9.62 -5.88 1.58
C GLN A 34 -9.54 -7.24 2.27
N LEU A 35 -8.33 -7.69 2.59
CA LEU A 35 -8.14 -8.97 3.28
C LEU A 35 -8.48 -8.90 4.76
N TRP A 36 -8.27 -7.73 5.38
CA TRP A 36 -8.42 -7.53 6.82
C TRP A 36 -9.83 -7.14 7.25
N TRP A 37 -10.51 -6.30 6.46
CA TRP A 37 -11.83 -5.79 6.82
C TRP A 37 -12.96 -6.62 6.22
N LYS A 38 -14.07 -6.70 6.96
CA LYS A 38 -15.38 -7.19 6.56
C LYS A 38 -16.40 -6.07 6.68
N GLU A 39 -17.58 -6.27 6.10
CA GLU A 39 -18.70 -5.35 6.18
C GLU A 39 -18.93 -4.79 7.59
N GLY A 40 -19.21 -3.48 7.69
CA GLY A 40 -19.40 -2.78 8.94
C GLY A 40 -18.12 -2.52 9.74
N TRP A 41 -16.94 -2.48 9.06
CA TRP A 41 -15.63 -2.23 9.69
C TRP A 41 -15.25 -3.28 10.75
N ARG A 42 -15.70 -4.50 10.57
CA ARG A 42 -15.30 -5.64 11.40
C ARG A 42 -14.02 -6.29 10.85
N ASN A 43 -13.17 -6.78 11.73
CA ASN A 43 -11.96 -7.47 11.31
C ASN A 43 -12.25 -8.94 11.03
N VAL A 44 -11.49 -9.54 10.12
CA VAL A 44 -11.33 -10.99 10.05
C VAL A 44 -10.47 -11.49 11.23
N THR A 45 -10.45 -12.79 11.48
CA THR A 45 -9.47 -13.34 12.43
C THR A 45 -8.05 -13.22 11.87
N ARG A 46 -7.06 -13.33 12.74
CA ARG A 46 -5.65 -13.29 12.30
C ARG A 46 -5.32 -14.47 11.39
N GLU A 47 -5.83 -15.63 11.71
CA GLU A 47 -5.66 -16.88 10.97
C GLU A 47 -6.28 -16.77 9.56
N GLU A 48 -7.47 -16.19 9.47
CA GLU A 48 -8.14 -15.94 8.19
C GLU A 48 -7.34 -14.93 7.33
N PHE A 49 -6.86 -13.85 7.93
CA PHE A 49 -6.01 -12.88 7.23
C PHE A 49 -4.70 -13.52 6.73
N ASP A 50 -4.04 -14.31 7.59
CA ASP A 50 -2.77 -14.96 7.24
C ASP A 50 -2.95 -15.99 6.13
N SER A 51 -4.04 -16.77 6.17
CA SER A 51 -4.37 -17.72 5.11
C SER A 51 -4.62 -17.02 3.76
N ARG A 52 -5.43 -15.97 3.75
CA ARG A 52 -5.69 -15.17 2.53
C ARG A 52 -4.42 -14.53 1.97
N LEU A 53 -3.57 -13.98 2.86
CA LEU A 53 -2.30 -13.38 2.46
C LEU A 53 -1.33 -14.43 1.91
N ALA A 54 -1.25 -15.61 2.55
CA ALA A 54 -0.40 -16.72 2.07
C ALA A 54 -0.83 -17.17 0.67
N MET A 55 -2.14 -17.30 0.42
CA MET A 55 -2.65 -17.61 -0.93
C MET A 55 -2.23 -16.55 -1.96
N ALA A 56 -2.37 -15.27 -1.62
CA ALA A 56 -1.96 -14.19 -2.50
C ALA A 56 -0.45 -14.22 -2.80
N MET A 57 0.39 -14.50 -1.81
CA MET A 57 1.85 -14.57 -1.97
C MET A 57 2.36 -15.86 -2.65
N ASN A 58 1.50 -16.84 -2.90
CA ASN A 58 1.83 -18.06 -3.64
C ASN A 58 1.62 -17.90 -5.15
N MET A 59 1.04 -16.79 -5.62
CA MET A 59 0.98 -16.46 -7.04
C MET A 59 2.38 -16.19 -7.59
N ASP A 60 2.60 -16.44 -8.89
CA ASP A 60 3.89 -16.22 -9.57
C ASP A 60 4.31 -14.74 -9.52
N GLY A 61 3.36 -13.81 -9.66
CA GLY A 61 3.56 -12.39 -9.52
C GLY A 61 2.42 -11.70 -8.77
N TRP A 62 2.72 -10.60 -8.08
CA TRP A 62 1.73 -9.85 -7.33
C TRP A 62 2.21 -8.44 -6.96
N ILE A 63 1.25 -7.57 -6.71
CA ILE A 63 1.47 -6.26 -6.09
C ILE A 63 0.66 -6.23 -4.80
N ILE A 64 1.32 -6.17 -3.66
CA ILE A 64 0.65 -6.11 -2.36
C ILE A 64 0.85 -4.72 -1.77
N ASP A 65 -0.24 -4.00 -1.47
CA ASP A 65 -0.18 -2.72 -0.78
C ASP A 65 -0.76 -2.78 0.63
N GLY A 66 -0.09 -2.08 1.52
CA GLY A 66 -0.49 -1.94 2.92
C GLY A 66 0.67 -2.14 3.91
N ASN A 67 0.53 -1.53 5.08
CA ASN A 67 1.60 -1.53 6.08
C ASN A 67 1.63 -2.82 6.90
N TYR A 68 0.56 -3.17 7.60
CA TYR A 68 0.38 -4.38 8.43
C TYR A 68 1.68 -5.00 8.95
N SER A 69 2.30 -4.35 9.97
CA SER A 69 3.65 -4.66 10.46
C SER A 69 3.83 -6.12 10.91
N ARG A 70 2.78 -6.76 11.42
CA ARG A 70 2.82 -8.17 11.87
C ARG A 70 3.23 -9.15 10.77
N THR A 71 2.81 -8.90 9.52
CA THR A 71 3.12 -9.76 8.38
C THR A 71 4.23 -9.19 7.48
N MET A 72 4.89 -8.12 7.89
CA MET A 72 5.86 -7.42 7.04
C MET A 72 7.05 -8.31 6.68
N GLU A 73 7.65 -8.98 7.65
CA GLU A 73 8.82 -9.85 7.43
C GLU A 73 8.53 -10.95 6.41
N MET A 74 7.36 -11.60 6.53
CA MET A 74 6.94 -12.65 5.61
C MET A 74 6.79 -12.13 4.17
N ARG A 75 6.27 -10.91 3.99
CA ARG A 75 6.12 -10.27 2.68
C ARG A 75 7.47 -9.81 2.12
N LEU A 76 8.32 -9.23 2.97
CA LEU A 76 9.67 -8.84 2.60
C LEU A 76 10.51 -10.03 2.14
N ALA A 77 10.38 -11.18 2.77
CA ALA A 77 11.13 -12.40 2.39
C ALA A 77 10.78 -12.92 0.98
N LYS A 78 9.58 -12.60 0.47
CA LYS A 78 9.10 -13.08 -0.84
C LYS A 78 9.11 -12.03 -1.96
N CYS A 79 9.22 -10.74 -1.63
CA CYS A 79 9.20 -9.69 -2.65
C CYS A 79 10.54 -9.55 -3.37
N ASP A 80 10.51 -9.14 -4.63
CA ASP A 80 11.69 -8.72 -5.41
C ASP A 80 11.86 -7.19 -5.44
N THR A 81 10.79 -6.46 -5.10
CA THR A 81 10.78 -4.99 -5.11
C THR A 81 9.96 -4.45 -3.94
N VAL A 82 10.52 -3.47 -3.23
CA VAL A 82 9.82 -2.71 -2.19
C VAL A 82 9.76 -1.26 -2.59
N ILE A 83 8.55 -0.71 -2.69
CA ILE A 83 8.32 0.70 -2.98
C ILE A 83 7.81 1.39 -1.71
N TYR A 84 8.58 2.34 -1.20
CA TYR A 84 8.19 3.14 -0.04
C TYR A 84 7.78 4.55 -0.45
N LEU A 85 6.52 4.91 -0.20
CA LEU A 85 6.04 6.28 -0.37
C LEU A 85 6.33 7.08 0.91
N ASP A 86 7.53 7.69 0.98
CA ASP A 86 8.00 8.50 2.11
C ASP A 86 7.48 9.94 2.01
N PHE A 87 6.15 10.10 2.01
CA PHE A 87 5.52 11.40 1.87
C PHE A 87 5.45 12.14 3.21
N GLY A 88 5.61 13.45 3.16
CA GLY A 88 5.40 14.32 4.32
C GLY A 88 3.94 14.32 4.80
N ARG A 89 3.73 14.60 6.10
CA ARG A 89 2.41 14.57 6.76
C ARG A 89 1.33 15.38 6.03
N TRP A 90 1.67 16.58 5.56
CA TRP A 90 0.73 17.46 4.86
C TRP A 90 0.24 16.86 3.53
N ALA A 91 1.13 16.21 2.79
CA ALA A 91 0.76 15.52 1.55
C ALA A 91 -0.17 14.33 1.81
N CYS A 92 0.07 13.58 2.90
CA CYS A 92 -0.77 12.46 3.32
C CYS A 92 -2.14 12.93 3.83
N LEU A 93 -2.20 13.99 4.65
CA LEU A 93 -3.45 14.58 5.12
C LEU A 93 -4.28 15.12 3.95
N ARG A 94 -3.67 15.87 3.03
CA ARG A 94 -4.36 16.34 1.82
C ARG A 94 -4.93 15.17 1.01
N GLY A 95 -4.14 14.11 0.81
CA GLY A 95 -4.60 12.92 0.09
C GLY A 95 -5.74 12.20 0.81
N MET A 96 -5.69 12.12 2.14
CA MET A 96 -6.77 11.57 2.96
C MET A 96 -8.04 12.43 2.85
N CYS A 97 -7.93 13.77 2.98
CA CYS A 97 -9.07 14.66 2.83
C CYS A 97 -9.72 14.52 1.44
N GLN A 98 -8.93 14.55 0.37
CA GLN A 98 -9.43 14.35 -0.99
C GLN A 98 -10.18 13.02 -1.14
N ARG A 99 -9.64 11.96 -0.54
CA ARG A 99 -10.25 10.64 -0.53
C ARG A 99 -11.58 10.63 0.23
N VAL A 100 -11.62 11.17 1.44
CA VAL A 100 -12.84 11.24 2.27
C VAL A 100 -13.92 12.06 1.58
N PHE A 101 -13.59 13.26 1.09
CA PHE A 101 -14.57 14.12 0.41
C PHE A 101 -15.08 13.50 -0.90
N GLY A 102 -14.22 12.84 -1.66
CA GLY A 102 -14.61 12.20 -2.93
C GLY A 102 -15.43 10.92 -2.78
N ASN A 103 -15.32 10.21 -1.63
CA ASN A 103 -15.93 8.91 -1.44
C ASN A 103 -16.78 8.82 -0.15
N TYR A 104 -17.14 9.96 0.45
CA TYR A 104 -17.89 9.96 1.71
C TYR A 104 -19.16 9.10 1.61
N GLY A 105 -19.33 8.19 2.56
CA GLY A 105 -20.47 7.26 2.58
C GLY A 105 -20.43 6.15 1.53
N LYS A 106 -19.38 6.06 0.69
CA LYS A 106 -19.24 5.01 -0.32
C LYS A 106 -18.09 4.08 0.02
N ALA A 107 -18.24 2.79 -0.27
CA ALA A 107 -17.13 1.85 -0.22
C ALA A 107 -16.19 2.09 -1.41
N ARG A 108 -14.87 2.06 -1.18
CA ARG A 108 -13.85 2.23 -2.22
C ARG A 108 -13.48 0.87 -2.84
N PRO A 109 -12.99 0.85 -4.11
CA PRO A 109 -12.54 -0.39 -4.74
C PRO A 109 -11.39 -1.09 -4.01
N ASP A 110 -10.52 -0.33 -3.32
CA ASP A 110 -9.36 -0.84 -2.57
C ASP A 110 -9.69 -1.20 -1.10
N MET A 111 -10.99 -1.19 -0.73
CA MET A 111 -11.50 -1.52 0.59
C MET A 111 -12.51 -2.68 0.51
N ALA A 112 -12.72 -3.39 1.62
CA ALA A 112 -13.77 -4.39 1.71
C ALA A 112 -15.16 -3.78 1.47
N GLN A 113 -16.05 -4.53 0.81
CA GLN A 113 -17.44 -4.13 0.63
C GLN A 113 -18.12 -3.87 1.98
N GLY A 114 -19.02 -2.89 2.02
CA GLY A 114 -19.70 -2.53 3.26
C GLY A 114 -18.85 -1.76 4.28
N CYS A 115 -17.68 -1.23 3.86
CA CYS A 115 -16.84 -0.32 4.64
C CYS A 115 -16.86 1.09 4.02
N PRO A 116 -17.91 1.89 4.23
CA PRO A 116 -18.01 3.22 3.64
C PRO A 116 -16.95 4.17 4.20
N GLU A 117 -16.42 5.03 3.35
CA GLU A 117 -15.44 6.05 3.75
C GLU A 117 -16.10 7.03 4.74
N ARG A 118 -15.41 7.32 5.83
CA ARG A 118 -15.88 8.22 6.89
C ARG A 118 -14.76 9.10 7.39
N PHE A 119 -15.11 10.24 7.94
CA PHE A 119 -14.14 11.08 8.65
C PHE A 119 -13.93 10.53 10.07
N ASP A 120 -12.67 10.26 10.39
CA ASP A 120 -12.26 9.76 11.71
C ASP A 120 -11.11 10.62 12.25
N PRO A 121 -11.36 11.43 13.31
CA PRO A 121 -10.33 12.28 13.91
C PRO A 121 -9.13 11.48 14.47
N SER A 122 -9.35 10.28 14.98
CA SER A 122 -8.27 9.42 15.49
C SER A 122 -7.33 8.98 14.37
N PHE A 123 -7.89 8.73 13.19
CA PHE A 123 -7.14 8.39 12.00
C PHE A 123 -6.35 9.59 11.45
N VAL A 124 -6.91 10.81 11.53
CA VAL A 124 -6.19 12.06 11.21
C VAL A 124 -4.95 12.21 12.11
N LYS A 125 -5.10 12.00 13.42
CA LYS A 125 -3.99 12.03 14.37
C LYS A 125 -2.95 10.94 14.05
N TRP A 126 -3.38 9.74 13.71
CA TRP A 126 -2.49 8.65 13.30
C TRP A 126 -1.66 9.04 12.06
N ILE A 127 -2.27 9.65 11.04
CA ILE A 127 -1.55 10.16 9.85
C ILE A 127 -0.55 11.26 10.24
N TRP A 128 -0.94 12.17 11.13
CA TRP A 128 -0.07 13.24 11.61
C TRP A 128 1.19 12.72 12.28
N ASP A 129 1.06 11.70 13.10
CA ASP A 129 2.15 11.09 13.86
C ASP A 129 2.89 9.98 13.08
N TYR A 130 2.38 9.59 11.91
CA TYR A 130 2.88 8.43 11.17
C TYR A 130 4.39 8.46 10.94
N ASN A 131 4.93 9.53 10.39
CA ASN A 131 6.35 9.62 10.08
C ASN A 131 7.22 9.58 11.34
N LYS A 132 6.76 10.20 12.44
CA LYS A 132 7.46 10.14 13.74
C LYS A 132 7.58 8.70 14.23
N ASN A 133 6.53 7.91 14.09
CA ASN A 133 6.44 6.57 14.68
C ASN A 133 6.90 5.45 13.73
N ASN A 134 6.84 5.66 12.41
CA ASN A 134 7.00 4.58 11.44
C ASN A 134 8.13 4.79 10.44
N ARG A 135 8.61 6.02 10.23
CA ARG A 135 9.60 6.32 9.19
C ARG A 135 10.89 5.52 9.36
N VAL A 136 11.46 5.51 10.56
CA VAL A 136 12.68 4.75 10.86
C VAL A 136 12.46 3.26 10.60
N ARG A 137 11.35 2.71 11.10
CA ARG A 137 11.00 1.30 10.89
C ARG A 137 10.84 0.95 9.42
N ASN A 138 10.23 1.82 8.61
CA ASN A 138 10.10 1.59 7.17
C ASN A 138 11.47 1.54 6.48
N TYR A 139 12.41 2.43 6.84
CA TYR A 139 13.78 2.35 6.34
C TYR A 139 14.52 1.09 6.80
N MET A 140 14.26 0.62 8.03
CA MET A 140 14.80 -0.67 8.48
C MET A 140 14.26 -1.84 7.63
N TYR A 141 13.00 -1.85 7.27
CA TYR A 141 12.43 -2.84 6.36
C TYR A 141 13.12 -2.84 5.00
N LEU A 142 13.38 -1.66 4.42
CA LEU A 142 14.13 -1.56 3.17
C LEU A 142 15.56 -2.11 3.31
N ALA A 143 16.22 -1.83 4.43
CA ALA A 143 17.58 -2.32 4.70
C ALA A 143 17.63 -3.85 4.94
N GLN A 144 16.55 -4.43 5.48
CA GLN A 144 16.42 -5.88 5.68
C GLN A 144 16.22 -6.64 4.36
N ALA A 145 15.49 -6.05 3.42
CA ALA A 145 15.18 -6.65 2.11
C ALA A 145 16.35 -6.54 1.13
N LYS A 146 17.56 -6.98 1.51
CA LYS A 146 18.79 -6.85 0.69
C LYS A 146 18.71 -7.52 -0.67
N HIS A 147 17.87 -8.54 -0.81
CA HIS A 147 17.64 -9.27 -2.07
C HIS A 147 16.65 -8.55 -2.99
N ALA A 148 15.89 -7.61 -2.46
CA ALA A 148 14.86 -6.87 -3.20
C ALA A 148 15.35 -5.48 -3.60
N LYS A 149 14.86 -4.99 -4.74
CA LYS A 149 15.09 -3.60 -5.17
C LYS A 149 14.29 -2.65 -4.28
N ALA A 150 14.97 -1.78 -3.55
CA ALA A 150 14.34 -0.74 -2.74
C ALA A 150 14.16 0.55 -3.54
N ILE A 151 12.93 1.07 -3.61
CA ILE A 151 12.57 2.31 -4.29
C ILE A 151 11.88 3.24 -3.29
N VAL A 152 12.43 4.43 -3.08
CA VAL A 152 11.84 5.45 -2.20
C VAL A 152 11.35 6.61 -3.04
N LEU A 153 10.06 6.91 -2.93
CA LEU A 153 9.42 8.02 -3.65
C LEU A 153 8.87 9.02 -2.61
N LYS A 154 9.34 10.26 -2.67
CA LYS A 154 9.09 11.29 -1.64
C LYS A 154 7.93 12.22 -1.96
N ASN A 155 7.45 12.23 -3.20
CA ASN A 155 6.38 13.12 -3.64
C ASN A 155 5.69 12.58 -4.90
N ARG A 156 4.55 13.20 -5.25
CA ARG A 156 3.73 12.80 -6.41
C ARG A 156 4.45 12.99 -7.76
N LYS A 157 5.43 13.92 -7.86
CA LYS A 157 6.21 14.12 -9.10
C LYS A 157 7.12 12.93 -9.34
N GLU A 158 7.78 12.43 -8.28
CA GLU A 158 8.62 11.23 -8.36
C GLU A 158 7.79 9.98 -8.71
N VAL A 159 6.58 9.83 -8.14
CA VAL A 159 5.67 8.74 -8.51
C VAL A 159 5.31 8.79 -10.00
N LYS A 160 4.96 9.99 -10.52
CA LYS A 160 4.64 10.16 -11.94
C LYS A 160 5.84 9.88 -12.85
N ALA A 161 7.04 10.33 -12.46
CA ALA A 161 8.27 10.06 -13.19
C ALA A 161 8.60 8.56 -13.19
N PHE A 162 8.47 7.90 -12.04
CA PHE A 162 8.66 6.46 -11.90
C PHE A 162 7.73 5.66 -12.83
N LEU A 163 6.44 6.01 -12.85
CA LEU A 163 5.46 5.36 -13.72
C LEU A 163 5.75 5.60 -15.21
N ARG A 164 6.20 6.79 -15.62
CA ARG A 164 6.58 7.06 -17.02
C ARG A 164 7.76 6.20 -17.45
N ASN A 165 8.81 6.17 -16.65
CA ASN A 165 10.03 5.42 -16.97
C ASN A 165 9.79 3.91 -17.06
N LEU A 166 8.75 3.38 -16.38
CA LEU A 166 8.35 1.98 -16.54
C LEU A 166 7.67 1.69 -17.89
N GLY A 167 6.95 2.67 -18.45
CA GLY A 167 6.34 2.54 -19.76
C GLY A 167 7.40 2.50 -20.89
N ASP A 168 8.50 3.20 -20.72
CA ASP A 168 9.60 3.28 -21.70
C ASP A 168 10.52 2.03 -21.66
N THR A 169 10.35 1.14 -20.67
CA THR A 169 11.19 -0.06 -20.48
C THR A 169 10.50 -1.38 -20.79
N LEU A 170 9.20 -1.35 -21.11
CA LEU A 170 8.47 -2.54 -21.54
C LEU A 170 8.65 -2.67 -23.07
N PRO A 171 9.16 -3.81 -23.58
CA PRO A 171 9.15 -4.07 -25.02
C PRO A 171 7.69 -4.19 -25.51
N ASP A 172 7.43 -3.67 -26.71
CA ASP A 172 6.16 -3.82 -27.43
C ASP A 172 5.77 -5.29 -27.63
#